data_3dbc1eec63d2b4bd99be53ef3544ac56
#
_entry.id   3dbc1eec63d2b4bd99be53ef3544ac56
#
_cell.length_a   1.000
_cell.length_b   1.000
_cell.length_c   1.000
_cell.angle_alpha   90.00
_cell.angle_beta   90.00
_cell.angle_gamma   90.00
#
_symmetry.space_group_name_H-M   'P 1'
#
loop_
_entity.id
_entity.type
_entity.pdbx_description
1 polymer ?
#
loop_
_entity_poly.entity_id
_entity_poly.type
_entity_poly.pdbx_seq_one_letter_code
_entity_poly.pdbx_strand_id
1 'polypeptide(L)'
;MIGMTAMPEAKLAREAEIAYALIGLVTDYDCWKSAAPPGPGQAAATSAEAPSAAALLEEITANLQAAADHAMELIRRVLRRIAADPAPLLACPAREALKLAIWSDKSRIGADEIQRLSPLWGKYFG
;
A
#
# COMPACT_ATOMS: atom_id res chain seq x y z
N MET A 1 -11.51 -0.85 -1.88
CA MET A 1 -10.71 0.25 -1.32
C MET A 1 -10.12 1.05 -2.47
N ILE A 2 -10.26 2.35 -2.46
CA ILE A 2 -9.72 3.28 -3.47
C ILE A 2 -8.57 4.05 -2.81
N GLY A 3 -7.43 4.14 -3.49
CA GLY A 3 -6.27 4.89 -3.01
C GLY A 3 -5.45 5.41 -4.20
N MET A 4 -4.86 6.59 -4.08
CA MET A 4 -4.22 7.30 -5.20
C MET A 4 -2.68 7.23 -5.19
N THR A 5 -2.04 6.77 -4.12
CA THR A 5 -0.58 6.92 -3.92
C THR A 5 0.23 5.62 -4.08
N ALA A 6 -0.42 4.47 -4.11
CA ALA A 6 0.26 3.17 -4.10
C ALA A 6 1.04 2.84 -5.39
N MET A 7 0.57 3.31 -6.55
CA MET A 7 1.11 2.85 -7.85
C MET A 7 2.52 3.36 -8.19
N PRO A 8 2.91 4.62 -7.97
CA PRO A 8 4.29 5.01 -8.21
C PRO A 8 5.26 4.25 -7.31
N GLU A 9 4.94 4.15 -6.03
CA GLU A 9 5.78 3.50 -5.03
C GLU A 9 5.91 2.00 -5.27
N ALA A 10 4.81 1.30 -5.57
CA ALA A 10 4.83 -0.14 -5.86
C ALA A 10 5.68 -0.48 -7.09
N LYS A 11 5.64 0.38 -8.13
CA LYS A 11 6.48 0.22 -9.32
C LYS A 11 7.95 0.42 -9.00
N LEU A 12 8.30 1.50 -8.31
CA LEU A 12 9.67 1.79 -7.91
C LEU A 12 10.23 0.72 -6.97
N ALA A 13 9.44 0.24 -6.02
CA ALA A 13 9.83 -0.88 -5.16
C ALA A 13 10.09 -2.15 -5.98
N ARG A 14 9.26 -2.43 -6.99
CA ARG A 14 9.46 -3.56 -7.90
C ARG A 14 10.75 -3.44 -8.70
N GLU A 15 11.06 -2.25 -9.25
CA GLU A 15 12.30 -1.95 -9.96
C GLU A 15 13.54 -2.05 -9.06
N ALA A 16 13.40 -1.72 -7.80
CA ALA A 16 14.45 -1.85 -6.80
C ALA A 16 14.52 -3.25 -6.13
N GLU A 17 13.65 -4.17 -6.54
CA GLU A 17 13.52 -5.52 -5.95
C GLU A 17 13.31 -5.51 -4.43
N ILE A 18 12.56 -4.52 -3.97
CA ILE A 18 12.16 -4.37 -2.58
C ILE A 18 10.80 -5.03 -2.37
N ALA A 19 10.68 -5.85 -1.33
CA ALA A 19 9.40 -6.37 -0.89
C ALA A 19 8.53 -5.21 -0.41
N TYR A 20 7.39 -5.01 -1.06
CA TYR A 20 6.49 -3.90 -0.80
C TYR A 20 5.14 -4.40 -0.27
N ALA A 21 4.65 -3.75 0.76
CA ALA A 21 3.30 -3.96 1.26
C ALA A 21 2.65 -2.62 1.58
N LEU A 22 1.38 -2.47 1.21
CA LEU A 22 0.60 -1.27 1.46
C LEU A 22 -0.27 -1.46 2.69
N ILE A 23 -0.24 -0.47 3.59
CA ILE A 23 -1.18 -0.36 4.70
C ILE A 23 -2.15 0.77 4.37
N GLY A 24 -3.41 0.43 4.09
CA GLY A 24 -4.46 1.41 3.82
C GLY A 24 -5.13 1.85 5.11
N LEU A 25 -5.15 3.15 5.37
CA LEU A 25 -5.91 3.76 6.44
C LEU A 25 -7.32 4.09 5.91
N VAL A 26 -8.31 3.31 6.31
CA VAL A 26 -9.69 3.52 5.87
C VAL A 26 -10.31 4.61 6.72
N THR A 27 -10.80 5.67 6.09
CA THR A 27 -11.33 6.87 6.75
C THR A 27 -12.84 6.98 6.67
N ASP A 28 -13.44 6.51 5.57
CA ASP A 28 -14.87 6.60 5.32
C ASP A 28 -15.38 5.45 4.45
N TYR A 29 -16.68 5.43 4.24
CA TYR A 29 -17.37 4.46 3.38
C TYR A 29 -17.67 5.00 1.98
N ASP A 30 -17.13 6.19 1.64
CA ASP A 30 -17.41 6.86 0.38
C ASP A 30 -18.93 7.04 0.14
N CYS A 31 -19.38 6.85 -1.06
CA CYS A 31 -20.77 7.12 -1.48
C CYS A 31 -21.79 6.06 -1.07
N TRP A 32 -21.40 4.91 -0.53
CA TRP A 32 -22.37 3.85 -0.25
C TRP A 32 -22.77 3.70 1.23
N LYS A 33 -22.30 4.60 2.10
CA LYS A 33 -22.93 4.80 3.41
C LYS A 33 -24.26 5.57 3.24
N SER A 34 -25.10 5.12 2.33
CA SER A 34 -26.48 5.58 2.25
C SER A 34 -27.21 5.17 3.52
N ALA A 35 -28.12 6.03 3.98
CA ALA A 35 -29.00 5.72 5.10
C ALA A 35 -29.49 4.27 4.98
N ALA A 36 -29.34 3.48 6.06
CA ALA A 36 -29.81 2.10 6.05
C ALA A 36 -31.26 2.06 5.55
N PRO A 37 -31.62 1.14 4.64
CA PRO A 37 -33.01 1.05 4.19
C PRO A 37 -33.90 0.88 5.42
N PRO A 38 -35.05 1.58 5.48
CA PRO A 38 -35.96 1.46 6.61
C PRO A 38 -36.31 -0.03 6.78
N GLY A 39 -36.15 -0.53 8.00
CA GLY A 39 -36.51 -1.90 8.33
C GLY A 39 -37.99 -2.15 8.06
N PRO A 40 -38.42 -3.42 7.83
CA PRO A 40 -39.81 -3.74 7.59
C PRO A 40 -40.68 -3.27 8.75
N GLY A 41 -41.56 -2.27 8.50
CA GLY A 41 -42.44 -1.65 9.50
C GLY A 41 -42.05 -0.23 9.92
N GLN A 42 -40.93 0.31 9.49
CA GLN A 42 -40.64 1.74 9.64
C GLN A 42 -41.18 2.51 8.40
N ALA A 43 -42.14 3.40 8.63
CA ALA A 43 -42.53 4.37 7.63
C ALA A 43 -41.26 5.12 7.19
N ALA A 44 -41.13 5.30 5.87
CA ALA A 44 -40.06 6.11 5.28
C ALA A 44 -39.96 7.43 6.06
N ALA A 45 -38.97 7.57 6.92
CA ALA A 45 -38.73 8.83 7.59
C ALA A 45 -38.36 9.82 6.48
N THR A 46 -39.26 10.73 6.23
CA THR A 46 -39.04 11.88 5.39
C THR A 46 -37.77 12.57 5.85
N SER A 47 -36.75 12.60 4.98
CA SER A 47 -35.50 13.32 5.14
C SER A 47 -34.74 12.97 6.44
N ALA A 48 -33.99 11.87 6.45
CA ALA A 48 -32.78 11.85 7.25
C ALA A 48 -31.90 12.97 6.70
N GLU A 49 -31.84 14.06 7.43
CA GLU A 49 -31.02 15.22 7.11
C GLU A 49 -29.59 14.72 6.88
N ALA A 50 -29.02 14.98 5.71
CA ALA A 50 -27.65 14.57 5.43
C ALA A 50 -26.73 15.11 6.55
N PRO A 51 -25.80 14.33 7.07
CA PRO A 51 -24.93 14.77 8.15
C PRO A 51 -24.29 16.10 7.77
N SER A 52 -24.24 17.04 8.69
CA SER A 52 -23.61 18.33 8.43
C SER A 52 -22.14 18.10 8.02
N ALA A 53 -21.58 18.96 7.19
CA ALA A 53 -20.19 18.88 6.80
C ALA A 53 -19.23 18.83 8.01
N ALA A 54 -19.59 19.48 9.11
CA ALA A 54 -18.83 19.45 10.36
C ALA A 54 -18.87 18.06 11.03
N ALA A 55 -20.03 17.40 11.09
CA ALA A 55 -20.17 16.07 11.65
C ALA A 55 -19.41 15.01 10.80
N LEU A 56 -19.47 15.15 9.47
CA LEU A 56 -18.72 14.29 8.57
C LEU A 56 -17.19 14.45 8.77
N LEU A 57 -16.72 15.68 8.88
CA LEU A 57 -15.30 15.96 9.11
C LEU A 57 -14.83 15.40 10.45
N GLU A 58 -15.64 15.51 11.50
CA GLU A 58 -15.34 14.93 12.82
C GLU A 58 -15.25 13.39 12.74
N GLU A 59 -16.19 12.74 12.07
CA GLU A 59 -16.17 11.29 11.83
C GLU A 59 -14.90 10.85 11.09
N ILE A 60 -14.58 11.51 9.96
CA ILE A 60 -13.38 11.20 9.17
C ILE A 60 -12.11 11.38 10.02
N THR A 61 -12.03 12.45 10.78
CA THR A 61 -10.86 12.72 11.65
C THR A 61 -10.70 11.67 12.74
N ALA A 62 -11.80 11.27 13.39
CA ALA A 62 -11.77 10.22 14.40
C ALA A 62 -11.38 8.85 13.81
N ASN A 63 -11.92 8.50 12.64
CA ASN A 63 -11.57 7.28 11.92
C ASN A 63 -10.09 7.27 11.50
N LEU A 64 -9.58 8.40 11.02
CA LEU A 64 -8.17 8.55 10.63
C LEU A 64 -7.25 8.34 11.83
N GLN A 65 -7.56 8.93 12.97
CA GLN A 65 -6.77 8.77 14.19
C GLN A 65 -6.76 7.30 14.64
N ALA A 66 -7.92 6.66 14.72
CA ALA A 66 -8.03 5.25 15.12
C ALA A 66 -7.29 4.32 14.13
N ALA A 67 -7.41 4.57 12.83
CA ALA A 67 -6.70 3.82 11.81
C ALA A 67 -5.17 4.01 11.89
N ALA A 68 -4.71 5.22 12.21
CA ALA A 68 -3.28 5.50 12.41
C ALA A 68 -2.72 4.75 13.62
N ASP A 69 -3.44 4.73 14.73
CA ASP A 69 -3.03 4.00 15.94
C ASP A 69 -2.94 2.49 15.69
N HIS A 70 -3.93 1.93 14.99
CA HIS A 70 -3.90 0.52 14.56
C HIS A 70 -2.75 0.21 13.61
N ALA A 71 -2.46 1.10 12.65
CA ALA A 71 -1.34 0.94 11.73
C ALA A 71 0.00 0.96 12.45
N MET A 72 0.18 1.85 13.42
CA MET A 72 1.41 1.91 14.24
C MET A 72 1.61 0.63 15.05
N GLU A 73 0.56 0.09 15.64
CA GLU A 73 0.65 -1.18 16.36
C GLU A 73 0.96 -2.35 15.42
N LEU A 74 0.32 -2.38 14.24
CA LEU A 74 0.62 -3.37 13.20
C LEU A 74 2.10 -3.32 12.79
N ILE A 75 2.63 -2.13 12.50
CA ILE A 75 4.03 -1.94 12.13
C ILE A 75 4.96 -2.45 13.23
N ARG A 76 4.70 -2.10 14.48
CA ARG A 76 5.51 -2.57 15.61
C ARG A 76 5.52 -4.11 15.70
N ARG A 77 4.38 -4.75 15.51
CA ARG A 77 4.27 -6.22 15.52
C ARG A 77 5.02 -6.85 14.36
N VAL A 78 4.86 -6.30 13.16
CA VAL A 78 5.57 -6.77 11.95
C VAL A 78 7.08 -6.65 12.12
N LEU A 79 7.58 -5.52 12.60
CA LEU A 79 9.02 -5.32 12.84
C LEU A 79 9.59 -6.31 13.86
N ARG A 80 8.87 -6.56 14.96
CA ARG A 80 9.28 -7.59 15.94
C ARG A 80 9.31 -8.98 15.32
N ARG A 81 8.32 -9.31 14.48
CA ARG A 81 8.27 -10.61 13.81
C ARG A 81 9.40 -10.78 12.79
N ILE A 82 9.70 -9.76 12.00
CA ILE A 82 10.83 -9.75 11.07
C ILE A 82 12.15 -9.89 11.81
N ALA A 83 12.31 -9.19 12.94
CA ALA A 83 13.52 -9.29 13.76
C ALA A 83 13.70 -10.69 14.37
N ALA A 84 12.60 -11.37 14.72
CA ALA A 84 12.65 -12.73 15.28
C ALA A 84 12.90 -13.79 14.20
N ASP A 85 12.37 -13.62 13.01
CA ASP A 85 12.53 -14.54 11.87
C ASP A 85 12.55 -13.76 10.55
N PRO A 86 13.73 -13.41 10.04
CA PRO A 86 13.89 -12.70 8.77
C PRO A 86 13.79 -13.63 7.54
N ALA A 87 13.77 -14.94 7.69
CA ALA A 87 13.85 -15.90 6.58
C ALA A 87 12.74 -15.71 5.54
N PRO A 88 11.44 -15.48 5.90
CA PRO A 88 10.41 -15.24 4.90
C PRO A 88 10.64 -13.98 4.06
N LEU A 89 11.23 -12.94 4.66
CA LEU A 89 11.56 -11.71 3.94
C LEU A 89 12.72 -11.93 2.97
N LEU A 90 13.72 -12.69 3.38
CA LEU A 90 14.89 -13.01 2.55
C LEU A 90 14.50 -13.94 1.38
N ALA A 91 13.54 -14.82 1.56
CA ALA A 91 13.00 -15.71 0.53
C ALA A 91 11.93 -15.04 -0.36
N CYS A 92 11.64 -13.75 -0.18
CA CYS A 92 10.60 -13.08 -0.95
C CYS A 92 10.91 -13.05 -2.45
N PRO A 93 9.99 -13.51 -3.33
CA PRO A 93 10.20 -13.50 -4.78
C PRO A 93 10.44 -12.11 -5.37
N ALA A 94 10.05 -11.04 -4.67
CA ALA A 94 10.34 -9.67 -5.10
C ALA A 94 11.83 -9.40 -5.28
N ARG A 95 12.70 -10.10 -4.55
CA ARG A 95 14.17 -9.95 -4.62
C ARG A 95 14.79 -10.44 -5.94
N GLU A 96 14.01 -11.16 -6.75
CA GLU A 96 14.40 -11.64 -8.09
C GLU A 96 13.41 -11.16 -9.17
N ALA A 97 12.70 -10.08 -8.88
CA ALA A 97 11.63 -9.59 -9.75
C ALA A 97 12.12 -9.22 -11.17
N LEU A 98 13.39 -8.84 -11.30
CA LEU A 98 14.00 -8.39 -12.56
C LEU A 98 14.89 -9.45 -13.21
N LYS A 99 14.90 -10.67 -12.72
CA LYS A 99 15.73 -11.77 -13.26
C LYS A 99 15.63 -11.93 -14.78
N LEU A 100 14.47 -11.66 -15.35
CA LEU A 100 14.20 -11.74 -16.77
C LEU A 100 13.93 -10.37 -17.43
N ALA A 101 14.26 -9.27 -16.76
CA ALA A 101 13.92 -7.93 -17.27
C ALA A 101 14.95 -7.37 -18.25
N ILE A 102 16.20 -7.82 -18.20
CA ILE A 102 17.26 -7.35 -19.10
C ILE A 102 17.34 -8.29 -20.30
N TRP A 103 16.77 -7.84 -21.42
CA TRP A 103 16.68 -8.59 -22.67
C TRP A 103 17.78 -8.21 -23.65
N SER A 104 18.47 -7.11 -23.40
CA SER A 104 19.60 -6.66 -24.21
C SER A 104 20.77 -7.62 -24.09
N ASP A 105 21.54 -7.74 -25.16
CA ASP A 105 22.83 -8.45 -25.13
C ASP A 105 23.76 -7.71 -24.15
N LYS A 106 24.09 -8.38 -23.05
CA LYS A 106 24.86 -7.80 -21.95
C LYS A 106 26.26 -7.38 -22.36
N SER A 107 26.86 -8.05 -23.37
CA SER A 107 28.16 -7.69 -23.90
C SER A 107 28.19 -6.33 -24.64
N ARG A 108 27.01 -5.83 -25.01
CA ARG A 108 26.84 -4.54 -25.70
C ARG A 108 26.47 -3.39 -24.74
N ILE A 109 26.31 -3.67 -23.46
CA ILE A 109 26.01 -2.63 -22.45
C ILE A 109 27.33 -1.98 -22.05
N GLY A 110 27.41 -0.65 -22.18
CA GLY A 110 28.61 0.12 -21.84
C GLY A 110 28.95 0.05 -20.34
N ALA A 111 30.24 0.09 -20.04
CA ALA A 111 30.74 0.03 -18.66
C ALA A 111 30.16 1.15 -17.79
N ASP A 112 29.99 2.35 -18.33
CA ASP A 112 29.42 3.50 -17.62
C ASP A 112 27.97 3.26 -17.20
N GLU A 113 27.19 2.60 -18.09
CA GLU A 113 25.79 2.26 -17.80
C GLU A 113 25.71 1.14 -16.75
N ILE A 114 26.58 0.13 -16.83
CA ILE A 114 26.70 -0.92 -15.81
C ILE A 114 27.03 -0.29 -14.45
N GLN A 115 27.98 0.63 -14.41
CA GLN A 115 28.35 1.31 -13.16
C GLN A 115 27.19 2.12 -12.60
N ARG A 116 26.47 2.86 -13.45
CA ARG A 116 25.30 3.66 -13.05
C ARG A 116 24.18 2.81 -12.45
N LEU A 117 23.94 1.63 -13.01
CA LEU A 117 22.86 0.72 -12.60
C LEU A 117 23.28 -0.28 -11.53
N SER A 118 24.57 -0.42 -11.25
CA SER A 118 25.10 -1.42 -10.34
C SER A 118 24.52 -1.39 -8.92
N PRO A 119 24.14 -0.25 -8.30
CA PRO A 119 23.56 -0.24 -6.97
C PRO A 119 22.25 -1.02 -6.85
N LEU A 120 21.48 -1.10 -7.95
CA LEU A 120 20.19 -1.82 -7.98
C LEU A 120 20.30 -3.15 -8.71
N TRP A 121 20.97 -3.16 -9.88
CA TRP A 121 20.89 -4.26 -10.84
C TRP A 121 22.24 -4.93 -11.10
N GLY A 122 23.28 -4.58 -10.35
CA GLY A 122 24.65 -5.09 -10.55
C GLY A 122 24.75 -6.60 -10.64
N LYS A 123 23.96 -7.33 -9.85
CA LYS A 123 23.89 -8.80 -9.86
C LYS A 123 23.44 -9.42 -11.18
N TYR A 124 22.86 -8.63 -12.08
CA TYR A 124 22.37 -9.11 -13.38
C TYR A 124 23.33 -8.87 -14.54
N PHE A 125 24.41 -8.13 -14.33
CA PHE A 125 25.42 -7.81 -15.33
C PHE A 125 26.66 -8.73 -15.28
N GLY A 126 26.78 -9.51 -14.19
CA GLY A 126 27.86 -10.47 -13.99
C GLY A 126 27.66 -11.80 -14.69
#